data_b936d41b39a2620e02abf9ed2276efba
#
_entry.id   b936d41b39a2620e02abf9ed2276efba
#
_cell.length_a   1.000
_cell.length_b   1.000
_cell.length_c   1.000
_cell.angle_alpha   90.00
_cell.angle_beta   90.00
_cell.angle_gamma   90.00
#
_symmetry.space_group_name_H-M   'P 1'
#
loop_
_entity.id
_entity.type
_entity.pdbx_description
1 polymer ?
#
loop_
_entity_poly.entity_id
_entity_poly.type
_entity_poly.pdbx_seq_one_letter_code
_entity_poly.pdbx_strand_id
1 'polypeptide(L)'
;MKRAPIVIALSAMMLLAFSSSSLAKLTEVGEIPETTPPTVPSCPTPECLVVSRTTGFQVKVGSTRSLLSVPRAGTIVSWTVMLGKPSSTQIKFFETKEGGPASAGIAILRPVKSVKLGYQLIAQSPLVKLEPYFGQTAQFPLESTIKVKKGDVIALTVPTWAPALALGFPKTTSWRASRPKKQCTSTGTQTTQTTIGSSSQYYCLYSTARLTYSATLISTP
;
A
#
# COMPACT_ATOMS: atom_id res chain seq x y z
N MET A 1 65.48 2.42 59.55
CA MET A 1 64.46 3.26 58.90
C MET A 1 64.31 2.72 57.48
N LYS A 2 63.26 1.89 57.22
CA LYS A 2 63.02 1.29 55.89
C LYS A 2 61.72 1.96 55.33
N ARG A 3 61.83 2.64 54.19
CA ARG A 3 60.74 3.24 53.46
C ARG A 3 60.18 2.20 52.49
N ALA A 4 58.88 1.87 52.61
CA ALA A 4 58.17 1.05 51.63
C ALA A 4 57.62 1.92 50.49
N PRO A 5 57.65 1.50 49.25
CA PRO A 5 56.98 2.19 48.16
C PRO A 5 55.52 1.80 48.05
N ILE A 6 54.65 2.82 47.96
CA ILE A 6 53.22 2.64 47.67
C ILE A 6 53.08 2.40 46.17
N VAL A 7 52.58 1.24 45.81
CA VAL A 7 52.20 0.92 44.42
C VAL A 7 50.74 1.35 44.22
N ILE A 8 50.53 2.40 43.45
CA ILE A 8 49.21 2.88 43.00
C ILE A 8 48.82 2.06 41.75
N ALA A 9 47.92 1.10 41.96
CA ALA A 9 47.31 0.37 40.83
C ALA A 9 46.20 1.24 40.19
N LEU A 10 46.47 1.80 39.02
CA LEU A 10 45.45 2.45 38.16
C LEU A 10 44.64 1.37 37.47
N SER A 11 43.45 1.08 37.97
CA SER A 11 42.44 0.22 37.28
C SER A 11 41.82 1.04 36.16
N ALA A 12 42.30 0.86 34.94
CA ALA A 12 41.63 1.37 33.74
C ALA A 12 40.34 0.58 33.46
N MET A 13 39.20 1.12 33.88
CA MET A 13 37.88 0.56 33.63
C MET A 13 37.52 0.87 32.18
N MET A 14 37.75 -0.07 31.28
CA MET A 14 37.45 0.01 29.83
C MET A 14 35.91 -0.14 29.67
N LEU A 15 35.19 0.97 29.57
CA LEU A 15 33.78 1.03 29.20
C LEU A 15 33.63 0.58 27.75
N LEU A 16 33.35 -0.70 27.57
CA LEU A 16 32.86 -1.24 26.29
C LEU A 16 31.46 -0.68 26.03
N ALA A 17 31.37 0.42 25.27
CA ALA A 17 30.14 0.93 24.71
C ALA A 17 29.64 -0.10 23.68
N PHE A 18 28.71 -0.97 24.07
CA PHE A 18 27.95 -1.78 23.15
C PHE A 18 27.07 -0.85 22.31
N SER A 19 27.60 -0.43 21.16
CA SER A 19 26.81 0.23 20.12
C SER A 19 25.81 -0.83 19.61
N SER A 20 24.57 -0.81 20.11
CA SER A 20 23.48 -1.58 19.55
C SER A 20 23.27 -1.09 18.12
N SER A 21 23.81 -1.80 17.16
CA SER A 21 23.53 -1.55 15.74
C SER A 21 22.05 -1.84 15.52
N SER A 22 21.26 -0.76 15.51
CA SER A 22 19.84 -0.83 15.17
C SER A 22 19.74 -1.14 13.68
N LEU A 23 19.45 -2.40 13.35
CA LEU A 23 19.32 -2.85 11.97
C LEU A 23 17.98 -2.35 11.38
N ALA A 24 18.05 -1.74 10.20
CA ALA A 24 16.86 -1.42 9.42
C ALA A 24 16.10 -2.72 9.11
N LYS A 25 14.78 -2.73 9.39
CA LYS A 25 13.94 -3.89 9.14
C LYS A 25 13.17 -3.72 7.84
N LEU A 26 13.28 -4.70 6.95
CA LEU A 26 12.45 -4.81 5.76
C LEU A 26 11.11 -5.45 6.14
N THR A 27 10.01 -4.86 5.70
CA THR A 27 8.64 -5.32 6.00
C THR A 27 7.76 -5.11 4.78
N GLU A 28 7.01 -6.13 4.39
CA GLU A 28 5.98 -6.00 3.37
C GLU A 28 4.66 -5.55 4.01
N VAL A 29 4.17 -4.36 3.65
CA VAL A 29 2.93 -3.78 4.16
C VAL A 29 1.80 -4.09 3.20
N GLY A 30 0.75 -4.75 3.66
CA GLY A 30 -0.36 -5.20 2.83
C GLY A 30 -0.11 -6.55 2.16
N GLU A 31 0.90 -7.31 2.61
CA GLU A 31 1.19 -8.64 2.10
C GLU A 31 -0.07 -9.47 1.90
N ILE A 32 -0.10 -10.18 0.77
CA ILE A 32 -1.18 -11.09 0.43
C ILE A 32 -0.73 -12.47 0.92
N PRO A 33 -1.19 -12.93 2.10
CA PRO A 33 -0.83 -14.27 2.55
C PRO A 33 -1.32 -15.32 1.57
N GLU A 34 -0.57 -16.39 1.43
CA GLU A 34 -1.06 -17.57 0.72
C GLU A 34 -2.32 -18.06 1.41
N THR A 35 -3.42 -18.09 0.67
CA THR A 35 -4.73 -18.55 1.15
C THR A 35 -5.18 -19.72 0.33
N THR A 36 -6.04 -20.55 0.91
CA THR A 36 -6.71 -21.64 0.17
C THR A 36 -8.21 -21.32 0.12
N PRO A 37 -8.80 -21.02 -1.04
CA PRO A 37 -8.15 -20.91 -2.37
C PRO A 37 -7.22 -19.69 -2.50
N PRO A 38 -6.25 -19.70 -3.42
CA PRO A 38 -5.31 -18.59 -3.61
C PRO A 38 -6.04 -17.31 -4.02
N THR A 39 -5.54 -16.18 -3.55
CA THR A 39 -6.03 -14.87 -3.97
C THR A 39 -5.58 -14.60 -5.41
N VAL A 40 -6.52 -14.61 -6.35
CA VAL A 40 -6.25 -14.28 -7.75
C VAL A 40 -7.18 -13.16 -8.21
N PRO A 41 -6.71 -12.22 -9.03
CA PRO A 41 -7.58 -11.22 -9.64
C PRO A 41 -8.65 -11.84 -10.53
N SER A 42 -9.83 -11.22 -10.60
CA SER A 42 -11.03 -11.77 -11.22
C SER A 42 -10.97 -11.95 -12.75
N CYS A 43 -10.10 -11.22 -13.44
CA CYS A 43 -9.98 -11.30 -14.91
C CYS A 43 -9.05 -12.46 -15.36
N PRO A 44 -9.36 -13.16 -16.45
CA PRO A 44 -10.36 -12.88 -17.49
C PRO A 44 -11.73 -13.53 -17.27
N THR A 45 -11.92 -14.31 -16.21
CA THR A 45 -13.18 -15.07 -15.96
C THR A 45 -14.40 -14.14 -15.92
N PRO A 46 -15.63 -14.65 -16.20
CA PRO A 46 -16.86 -13.89 -16.05
C PRO A 46 -16.92 -13.18 -14.71
N GLU A 47 -17.48 -11.97 -14.69
CA GLU A 47 -17.34 -10.96 -13.66
C GLU A 47 -15.91 -10.41 -13.53
N CYS A 48 -15.20 -10.29 -14.67
CA CYS A 48 -13.94 -9.55 -14.70
C CYS A 48 -14.19 -8.11 -14.24
N LEU A 49 -13.97 -7.87 -12.95
CA LEU A 49 -14.09 -6.55 -12.34
C LEU A 49 -12.72 -5.95 -12.12
N VAL A 50 -12.65 -4.65 -12.33
CA VAL A 50 -11.42 -3.88 -12.18
C VAL A 50 -11.60 -2.78 -11.13
N VAL A 51 -10.51 -2.34 -10.57
CA VAL A 51 -10.49 -1.06 -9.83
C VAL A 51 -10.36 0.05 -10.86
N SER A 52 -11.18 1.10 -10.75
CA SER A 52 -11.13 2.21 -11.70
C SER A 52 -11.40 3.56 -11.06
N ARG A 53 -10.72 4.59 -11.60
CA ARG A 53 -10.94 6.02 -11.35
C ARG A 53 -11.04 6.37 -9.87
N THR A 54 -10.21 5.72 -9.03
CA THR A 54 -10.25 5.90 -7.58
C THR A 54 -8.88 5.65 -6.94
N THR A 55 -8.71 6.16 -5.73
CA THR A 55 -7.65 5.73 -4.81
C THR A 55 -8.30 4.87 -3.73
N GLY A 56 -7.74 3.70 -3.43
CA GLY A 56 -8.36 2.77 -2.49
C GLY A 56 -7.36 1.98 -1.65
N PHE A 57 -7.81 1.52 -0.48
CA PHE A 57 -7.00 0.68 0.38
C PHE A 57 -7.83 -0.40 1.08
N GLN A 58 -7.21 -1.55 1.34
CA GLN A 58 -7.82 -2.65 2.06
C GLN A 58 -8.00 -2.28 3.54
N VAL A 59 -9.21 -2.44 4.06
CA VAL A 59 -9.56 -2.14 5.45
C VAL A 59 -9.48 -3.38 6.32
N LYS A 60 -9.95 -4.52 5.77
CA LYS A 60 -10.07 -5.76 6.52
C LYS A 60 -9.93 -6.98 5.60
N VAL A 61 -9.26 -8.01 6.08
CA VAL A 61 -9.19 -9.35 5.46
C VAL A 61 -9.37 -10.37 6.58
N GLY A 62 -10.49 -11.07 6.59
CA GLY A 62 -10.85 -11.98 7.69
C GLY A 62 -10.96 -11.22 9.03
N SER A 63 -10.15 -11.58 10.00
CA SER A 63 -10.02 -10.90 11.30
C SER A 63 -9.03 -9.74 11.27
N THR A 64 -8.08 -9.74 10.33
CA THR A 64 -6.97 -8.77 10.26
C THR A 64 -7.47 -7.41 9.75
N ARG A 65 -7.13 -6.35 10.49
CA ARG A 65 -7.42 -4.96 10.16
C ARG A 65 -6.14 -4.19 9.90
N SER A 66 -6.27 -3.05 9.23
CA SER A 66 -5.17 -2.09 9.05
C SER A 66 -3.93 -2.66 8.34
N LEU A 67 -4.12 -3.65 7.45
CA LEU A 67 -3.04 -4.29 6.71
C LEU A 67 -2.11 -3.29 5.99
N LEU A 68 -2.68 -2.19 5.51
CA LEU A 68 -1.96 -1.17 4.75
C LEU A 68 -1.58 0.05 5.60
N SER A 69 -1.76 -0.03 6.92
CA SER A 69 -1.26 0.99 7.84
C SER A 69 0.22 0.76 8.10
N VAL A 70 1.01 1.80 7.92
CA VAL A 70 2.45 1.79 8.18
C VAL A 70 2.71 1.51 9.66
N PRO A 71 3.36 0.40 10.01
CA PRO A 71 3.52 -0.01 11.42
C PRO A 71 4.57 0.80 12.18
N ARG A 72 5.56 1.33 11.47
CA ARG A 72 6.67 2.15 12.00
C ARG A 72 7.08 3.21 10.98
N ALA A 73 7.71 4.29 11.42
CA ALA A 73 8.32 5.24 10.52
C ALA A 73 9.41 4.57 9.67
N GLY A 74 9.60 5.06 8.46
CA GLY A 74 10.56 4.48 7.52
C GLY A 74 10.41 5.03 6.12
N THR A 75 10.78 4.21 5.15
CA THR A 75 10.82 4.58 3.74
C THR A 75 10.25 3.46 2.88
N ILE A 76 9.28 3.77 2.03
CA ILE A 76 8.80 2.84 1.01
C ILE A 76 9.78 2.85 -0.15
N VAL A 77 10.24 1.67 -0.55
CA VAL A 77 11.27 1.48 -1.59
C VAL A 77 10.74 0.81 -2.85
N SER A 78 9.64 0.09 -2.75
CA SER A 78 8.96 -0.55 -3.88
C SER A 78 7.51 -0.82 -3.55
N TRP A 79 6.72 -1.16 -4.57
CA TRP A 79 5.38 -1.69 -4.41
C TRP A 79 5.17 -2.85 -5.38
N THR A 80 4.28 -3.75 -5.00
CA THR A 80 3.96 -4.96 -5.76
C THR A 80 2.48 -4.98 -6.05
N VAL A 81 2.10 -5.44 -7.24
CA VAL A 81 0.70 -5.66 -7.61
C VAL A 81 0.55 -6.99 -8.36
N MET A 82 -0.46 -7.75 -7.99
CA MET A 82 -0.88 -8.94 -8.74
C MET A 82 -2.00 -8.54 -9.69
N LEU A 83 -1.81 -8.78 -10.98
CA LEU A 83 -2.70 -8.36 -12.04
C LEU A 83 -3.39 -9.55 -12.69
N GLY A 84 -4.69 -9.45 -12.92
CA GLY A 84 -5.42 -10.35 -13.81
C GLY A 84 -4.96 -10.19 -15.25
N LYS A 85 -5.38 -11.13 -16.09
CA LYS A 85 -5.09 -11.12 -17.55
C LYS A 85 -6.38 -10.90 -18.34
N PRO A 86 -6.89 -9.67 -18.45
CA PRO A 86 -8.08 -9.39 -19.25
C PRO A 86 -7.90 -9.82 -20.70
N SER A 87 -8.97 -10.27 -21.34
CA SER A 87 -8.97 -10.53 -22.79
C SER A 87 -8.85 -9.22 -23.57
N SER A 88 -8.47 -9.29 -24.84
CA SER A 88 -8.38 -8.11 -25.72
C SER A 88 -9.70 -7.32 -25.80
N THR A 89 -10.84 -8.01 -25.79
CA THR A 89 -12.16 -7.38 -25.75
C THR A 89 -12.42 -6.65 -24.44
N GLN A 90 -12.03 -7.24 -23.30
CA GLN A 90 -12.15 -6.62 -21.98
C GLN A 90 -11.21 -5.40 -21.87
N ILE A 91 -9.98 -5.49 -22.37
CA ILE A 91 -9.04 -4.36 -22.41
C ILE A 91 -9.67 -3.19 -23.17
N LYS A 92 -10.11 -3.41 -24.41
CA LYS A 92 -10.75 -2.36 -25.23
C LYS A 92 -11.99 -1.76 -24.55
N PHE A 93 -12.79 -2.59 -23.88
CA PHE A 93 -13.96 -2.13 -23.12
C PHE A 93 -13.53 -1.19 -21.98
N PHE A 94 -12.56 -1.60 -21.14
CA PHE A 94 -12.11 -0.78 -20.01
C PHE A 94 -11.40 0.49 -20.45
N GLU A 95 -10.54 0.44 -21.46
CA GLU A 95 -9.89 1.63 -22.03
C GLU A 95 -10.92 2.69 -22.48
N THR A 96 -11.97 2.23 -23.15
CA THR A 96 -13.04 3.11 -23.62
C THR A 96 -13.87 3.69 -22.48
N LYS A 97 -14.18 2.89 -21.46
CA LYS A 97 -15.08 3.27 -20.36
C LYS A 97 -14.36 4.01 -19.23
N GLU A 98 -13.10 3.68 -18.96
CA GLU A 98 -12.38 4.15 -17.78
C GLU A 98 -11.30 5.19 -18.08
N GLY A 99 -11.26 5.70 -19.32
CA GLY A 99 -10.46 6.87 -19.67
C GLY A 99 -9.05 6.59 -20.14
N GLY A 100 -8.80 5.44 -20.78
CA GLY A 100 -7.54 5.13 -21.44
C GLY A 100 -6.84 3.87 -20.91
N PRO A 101 -5.54 3.71 -21.25
CA PRO A 101 -4.75 2.54 -20.88
C PRO A 101 -4.71 2.28 -19.37
N ALA A 102 -4.59 1.01 -18.99
CA ALA A 102 -4.49 0.60 -17.59
C ALA A 102 -3.29 1.26 -16.89
N SER A 103 -3.52 1.90 -15.76
CA SER A 103 -2.46 2.57 -15.02
C SER A 103 -2.71 2.57 -13.51
N ALA A 104 -1.65 2.41 -12.73
CA ALA A 104 -1.70 2.52 -11.27
C ALA A 104 -0.38 3.00 -10.68
N GLY A 105 -0.45 3.40 -9.42
CA GLY A 105 0.67 3.71 -8.54
C GLY A 105 0.24 3.56 -7.09
N ILE A 106 1.11 3.88 -6.15
CA ILE A 106 0.76 3.96 -4.74
C ILE A 106 0.66 5.40 -4.25
N ALA A 107 -0.26 5.64 -3.33
CA ALA A 107 -0.44 6.89 -2.61
C ALA A 107 -0.19 6.68 -1.11
N ILE A 108 0.44 7.64 -0.47
CA ILE A 108 0.59 7.69 0.99
C ILE A 108 -0.45 8.65 1.54
N LEU A 109 -1.34 8.11 2.33
CA LEU A 109 -2.48 8.82 2.90
C LEU A 109 -2.29 9.01 4.40
N ARG A 110 -2.52 10.21 4.89
CA ARG A 110 -2.51 10.52 6.32
C ARG A 110 -3.92 10.79 6.82
N PRO A 111 -4.37 10.11 7.89
CA PRO A 111 -5.69 10.36 8.47
C PRO A 111 -5.85 11.83 8.91
N VAL A 112 -6.97 12.44 8.55
CA VAL A 112 -7.36 13.80 8.97
C VAL A 112 -8.35 13.68 10.14
N LYS A 113 -7.90 13.99 11.35
CA LYS A 113 -8.69 13.78 12.59
C LYS A 113 -10.03 14.52 12.61
N SER A 114 -10.11 15.70 11.99
CA SER A 114 -11.30 16.54 11.93
C SER A 114 -12.37 16.04 10.97
N VAL A 115 -12.06 15.07 10.09
CA VAL A 115 -12.97 14.57 9.07
C VAL A 115 -13.07 13.05 9.17
N LYS A 116 -14.28 12.56 9.48
CA LYS A 116 -14.54 11.11 9.55
C LYS A 116 -14.18 10.45 8.20
N LEU A 117 -13.28 9.46 8.23
CA LEU A 117 -12.77 8.78 7.03
C LEU A 117 -12.08 9.73 6.03
N GLY A 118 -11.60 10.88 6.52
CA GLY A 118 -10.83 11.82 5.75
C GLY A 118 -9.35 11.45 5.73
N TYR A 119 -8.72 11.56 4.54
CA TYR A 119 -7.30 11.32 4.36
C TYR A 119 -6.69 12.39 3.46
N GLN A 120 -5.53 12.90 3.87
CA GLN A 120 -4.72 13.80 3.08
C GLN A 120 -3.69 12.99 2.28
N LEU A 121 -3.53 13.29 1.00
CA LEU A 121 -2.46 12.74 0.17
C LEU A 121 -1.14 13.42 0.54
N ILE A 122 -0.19 12.65 1.07
CA ILE A 122 1.13 13.15 1.51
C ILE A 122 2.18 12.99 0.41
N ALA A 123 2.14 11.86 -0.28
CA ALA A 123 3.05 11.53 -1.37
C ALA A 123 2.43 10.45 -2.26
N GLN A 124 2.96 10.30 -3.46
CA GLN A 124 2.59 9.23 -4.38
C GLN A 124 3.78 8.81 -5.23
N SER A 125 3.75 7.56 -5.72
CA SER A 125 4.69 7.09 -6.73
C SER A 125 4.33 7.66 -8.12
N PRO A 126 5.23 7.62 -9.10
CA PRO A 126 4.86 7.70 -10.49
C PRO A 126 3.81 6.66 -10.84
N LEU A 127 2.95 6.98 -11.83
CA LEU A 127 2.01 6.03 -12.40
C LEU A 127 2.72 5.13 -13.39
N VAL A 128 2.41 3.84 -13.35
CA VAL A 128 2.97 2.83 -14.25
C VAL A 128 1.86 2.34 -15.19
N LYS A 129 2.17 2.17 -16.48
CA LYS A 129 1.31 1.46 -17.44
C LYS A 129 1.34 -0.03 -17.15
N LEU A 130 0.19 -0.66 -17.00
CA LEU A 130 0.07 -2.02 -16.47
C LEU A 130 -0.04 -3.11 -17.53
N GLU A 131 -0.36 -2.77 -18.78
CA GLU A 131 -0.59 -3.77 -19.85
C GLU A 131 0.56 -4.77 -20.02
N PRO A 132 1.85 -4.37 -19.96
CA PRO A 132 2.97 -5.32 -20.11
C PRO A 132 3.03 -6.38 -19.01
N TYR A 133 2.33 -6.18 -17.91
CA TYR A 133 2.38 -7.02 -16.70
C TYR A 133 1.10 -7.79 -16.45
N PHE A 134 0.13 -7.78 -17.37
CA PHE A 134 -1.13 -8.51 -17.19
C PHE A 134 -0.92 -10.01 -17.01
N GLY A 135 -1.57 -10.57 -16.01
CA GLY A 135 -1.45 -11.97 -15.61
C GLY A 135 -0.22 -12.29 -14.75
N GLN A 136 0.47 -11.26 -14.25
CA GLN A 136 1.69 -11.42 -13.45
C GLN A 136 1.57 -10.72 -12.10
N THR A 137 2.43 -11.10 -11.18
CA THR A 137 2.77 -10.32 -10.01
C THR A 137 4.00 -9.49 -10.35
N ALA A 138 3.83 -8.18 -10.43
CA ALA A 138 4.89 -7.25 -10.81
C ALA A 138 5.29 -6.39 -9.62
N GLN A 139 6.60 -6.24 -9.39
CA GLN A 139 7.18 -5.34 -8.40
C GLN A 139 7.82 -4.14 -9.11
N PHE A 140 7.51 -2.96 -8.60
CA PHE A 140 8.00 -1.67 -9.11
C PHE A 140 8.88 -1.00 -8.06
N PRO A 141 10.21 -1.06 -8.21
CA PRO A 141 11.14 -0.26 -7.41
C PRO A 141 10.86 1.23 -7.61
N LEU A 142 10.99 2.02 -6.57
CA LEU A 142 10.84 3.46 -6.63
C LEU A 142 12.19 4.12 -6.90
N GLU A 143 12.29 4.90 -7.96
CA GLU A 143 13.49 5.71 -8.25
C GLU A 143 13.75 6.71 -7.12
N SER A 144 12.70 7.31 -6.60
CA SER A 144 12.72 8.17 -5.41
C SER A 144 11.89 7.53 -4.31
N THR A 145 12.53 7.14 -3.25
CA THR A 145 11.87 6.48 -2.11
C THR A 145 10.95 7.45 -1.36
N ILE A 146 9.89 6.93 -0.75
CA ILE A 146 8.87 7.75 -0.08
C ILE A 146 8.97 7.59 1.43
N LYS A 147 9.26 8.70 2.14
CA LYS A 147 9.26 8.74 3.61
C LYS A 147 7.83 8.62 4.15
N VAL A 148 7.64 7.77 5.15
CA VAL A 148 6.36 7.51 5.79
C VAL A 148 6.47 7.56 7.31
N LYS A 149 5.36 7.88 7.98
CA LYS A 149 5.22 7.86 9.44
C LYS A 149 4.35 6.69 9.86
N LYS A 150 4.52 6.24 11.10
CA LYS A 150 3.59 5.28 11.72
C LYS A 150 2.15 5.78 11.61
N GLY A 151 1.23 4.94 11.14
CA GLY A 151 -0.19 5.26 10.96
C GLY A 151 -0.54 5.89 9.62
N ASP A 152 0.42 6.27 8.78
CA ASP A 152 0.13 6.55 7.37
C ASP A 152 -0.45 5.29 6.71
N VAL A 153 -1.28 5.46 5.69
CA VAL A 153 -1.92 4.35 4.98
C VAL A 153 -1.41 4.33 3.54
N ILE A 154 -0.99 3.16 3.09
CA ILE A 154 -0.62 2.95 1.70
C ILE A 154 -1.88 2.60 0.92
N ALA A 155 -2.16 3.33 -0.15
CA ALA A 155 -3.32 3.12 -1.01
C ALA A 155 -2.89 2.87 -2.46
N LEU A 156 -3.68 2.08 -3.20
CA LEU A 156 -3.54 1.93 -4.64
C LEU A 156 -4.25 3.10 -5.33
N THR A 157 -3.53 3.83 -6.16
CA THR A 157 -4.05 4.95 -6.96
C THR A 157 -4.25 4.48 -8.39
N VAL A 158 -5.48 4.55 -8.88
CA VAL A 158 -5.87 4.06 -10.22
C VAL A 158 -6.64 5.16 -10.95
N PRO A 159 -5.98 5.99 -11.76
CA PRO A 159 -6.65 7.09 -12.47
C PRO A 159 -7.51 6.63 -13.65
N THR A 160 -7.17 5.52 -14.26
CA THR A 160 -7.94 4.86 -15.31
C THR A 160 -8.53 3.57 -14.76
N TRP A 161 -7.91 2.44 -15.02
CA TRP A 161 -8.33 1.14 -14.52
C TRP A 161 -7.14 0.22 -14.25
N ALA A 162 -7.36 -0.79 -13.40
CA ALA A 162 -6.37 -1.82 -13.09
C ALA A 162 -7.07 -3.16 -12.78
N PRO A 163 -6.67 -4.28 -13.39
CA PRO A 163 -7.20 -5.61 -13.09
C PRO A 163 -6.55 -6.17 -11.81
N ALA A 164 -6.61 -5.39 -10.72
CA ALA A 164 -6.00 -5.65 -9.43
C ALA A 164 -7.04 -5.91 -8.33
N LEU A 165 -8.12 -6.62 -8.67
CA LEU A 165 -9.25 -6.90 -7.78
C LEU A 165 -9.56 -8.39 -7.78
N ALA A 166 -9.40 -9.04 -6.64
CA ALA A 166 -9.85 -10.40 -6.39
C ALA A 166 -11.24 -10.41 -5.74
N LEU A 167 -12.10 -11.34 -6.15
CA LEU A 167 -13.51 -11.45 -5.76
C LEU A 167 -13.78 -12.76 -5.00
N GLY A 168 -15.02 -12.92 -4.53
CA GLY A 168 -15.47 -14.16 -3.90
C GLY A 168 -15.10 -14.31 -2.42
N PHE A 169 -14.62 -13.25 -1.77
CA PHE A 169 -14.29 -13.28 -0.34
C PHE A 169 -15.55 -13.16 0.54
N PRO A 170 -15.49 -13.64 1.79
CA PRO A 170 -16.52 -13.37 2.78
C PRO A 170 -16.70 -11.85 3.03
N LYS A 171 -17.86 -11.44 3.56
CA LYS A 171 -18.15 -10.03 3.96
C LYS A 171 -17.15 -9.46 4.97
N THR A 172 -16.31 -10.29 5.56
CA THR A 172 -15.19 -9.90 6.43
C THR A 172 -13.99 -9.34 5.67
N THR A 173 -14.01 -9.39 4.34
CA THR A 173 -12.98 -8.78 3.48
C THR A 173 -13.57 -7.54 2.82
N SER A 174 -12.92 -6.38 3.03
CA SER A 174 -13.45 -5.11 2.53
C SER A 174 -12.35 -4.07 2.30
N TRP A 175 -12.59 -3.18 1.33
CA TRP A 175 -11.71 -2.07 1.00
C TRP A 175 -12.50 -0.76 0.87
N ARG A 176 -11.83 0.38 1.01
CA ARG A 176 -12.41 1.71 0.87
C ARG A 176 -11.85 2.44 -0.33
N ALA A 177 -12.72 3.24 -0.95
CA ALA A 177 -12.39 4.11 -2.08
C ALA A 177 -12.55 5.59 -1.70
N SER A 178 -11.78 6.45 -2.36
CA SER A 178 -11.83 7.92 -2.30
C SER A 178 -13.12 8.49 -2.90
N ARG A 179 -14.26 7.88 -2.58
CA ARG A 179 -15.59 8.27 -3.07
C ARG A 179 -16.45 8.77 -1.93
N PRO A 180 -17.12 9.94 -2.08
CA PRO A 180 -18.06 10.43 -1.10
C PRO A 180 -19.31 9.55 -1.04
N LYS A 181 -20.06 9.63 0.04
CA LYS A 181 -21.21 8.76 0.37
C LYS A 181 -22.21 8.57 -0.78
N LYS A 182 -22.48 9.64 -1.53
CA LYS A 182 -23.49 9.62 -2.62
C LYS A 182 -22.97 9.03 -3.93
N GLN A 183 -21.71 8.64 -4.01
CA GLN A 183 -21.04 8.18 -5.26
C GLN A 183 -20.54 6.74 -5.19
N CYS A 184 -20.97 5.95 -4.19
CA CYS A 184 -20.47 4.58 -4.03
C CYS A 184 -20.86 3.64 -5.17
N THR A 185 -21.99 3.89 -5.83
CA THR A 185 -22.47 3.11 -6.97
C THR A 185 -22.24 3.80 -8.32
N SER A 186 -21.69 5.03 -8.31
CA SER A 186 -21.42 5.78 -9.53
C SER A 186 -20.17 5.25 -10.22
N THR A 187 -20.34 4.57 -11.33
CA THR A 187 -19.25 4.20 -12.25
C THR A 187 -18.86 5.41 -13.10
N GLY A 188 -17.61 5.48 -13.49
CA GLY A 188 -17.12 6.54 -14.37
C GLY A 188 -16.83 7.90 -13.72
N THR A 189 -17.21 8.12 -12.44
CA THR A 189 -16.83 9.36 -11.74
C THR A 189 -15.37 9.31 -11.32
N GLN A 190 -14.59 10.31 -11.73
CA GLN A 190 -13.20 10.43 -11.32
C GLN A 190 -13.09 10.88 -9.86
N THR A 191 -12.57 10.01 -9.01
CA THR A 191 -12.34 10.30 -7.59
C THR A 191 -10.91 9.99 -7.15
N THR A 192 -10.03 9.69 -8.11
CA THR A 192 -8.62 9.43 -7.83
C THR A 192 -7.99 10.65 -7.18
N GLN A 193 -7.35 10.44 -6.04
CA GLN A 193 -6.65 11.50 -5.31
C GLN A 193 -5.22 11.58 -5.82
N THR A 194 -4.90 12.61 -6.62
CA THR A 194 -3.60 12.79 -7.27
C THR A 194 -2.90 14.09 -6.90
N THR A 195 -3.59 15.04 -6.27
CA THR A 195 -2.99 16.31 -5.86
C THR A 195 -2.43 16.19 -4.46
N ILE A 196 -1.10 16.24 -4.32
CA ILE A 196 -0.42 16.22 -3.02
C ILE A 196 -0.93 17.39 -2.16
N GLY A 197 -1.20 17.11 -0.87
CA GLY A 197 -1.79 18.06 0.07
C GLY A 197 -3.32 18.08 0.06
N SER A 198 -3.98 17.59 -0.99
CA SER A 198 -5.44 17.52 -1.03
C SER A 198 -5.98 16.50 -0.02
N SER A 199 -7.21 16.72 0.44
CA SER A 199 -7.93 15.78 1.31
C SER A 199 -9.15 15.21 0.62
N SER A 200 -9.39 13.91 0.80
CA SER A 200 -10.56 13.21 0.29
C SER A 200 -11.20 12.35 1.37
N GLN A 201 -12.51 12.13 1.24
CA GLN A 201 -13.24 11.24 2.12
C GLN A 201 -13.35 9.85 1.50
N TYR A 202 -12.89 8.84 2.21
CA TYR A 202 -12.92 7.43 1.80
C TYR A 202 -14.18 6.75 2.36
N TYR A 203 -15.33 7.28 1.97
CA TYR A 203 -16.61 6.85 2.54
C TYR A 203 -17.04 5.48 2.03
N CYS A 204 -16.87 5.21 0.73
CA CYS A 204 -17.39 3.99 0.11
C CYS A 204 -16.62 2.76 0.55
N LEU A 205 -17.33 1.79 1.13
CA LEU A 205 -16.81 0.51 1.58
C LEU A 205 -17.37 -0.58 0.67
N TYR A 206 -16.48 -1.33 0.03
CA TYR A 206 -16.80 -2.47 -0.81
C TYR A 206 -16.39 -3.76 -0.09
N SER A 207 -17.34 -4.68 0.04
CA SER A 207 -17.13 -5.99 0.68
C SER A 207 -16.92 -7.09 -0.35
N THR A 208 -16.50 -8.26 0.10
CA THR A 208 -16.30 -9.48 -0.71
C THR A 208 -15.23 -9.39 -1.78
N ALA A 209 -14.42 -8.34 -1.73
CA ALA A 209 -13.37 -8.09 -2.69
C ALA A 209 -12.07 -7.64 -2.02
N ARG A 210 -10.94 -7.97 -2.64
CA ARG A 210 -9.60 -7.61 -2.18
C ARG A 210 -8.82 -6.91 -3.27
N LEU A 211 -8.18 -5.79 -2.91
CA LEU A 211 -7.15 -5.15 -3.70
C LEU A 211 -5.85 -5.96 -3.60
N THR A 212 -5.26 -6.30 -4.74
CA THR A 212 -4.13 -7.24 -4.84
C THR A 212 -2.79 -6.51 -4.97
N TYR A 213 -2.45 -5.70 -3.96
CA TYR A 213 -1.17 -4.96 -3.92
C TYR A 213 -0.59 -4.92 -2.50
N SER A 214 0.69 -4.61 -2.43
CA SER A 214 1.47 -4.40 -1.22
C SER A 214 2.59 -3.39 -1.46
N ALA A 215 3.35 -3.04 -0.43
CA ALA A 215 4.52 -2.19 -0.56
C ALA A 215 5.63 -2.56 0.43
N THR A 216 6.87 -2.47 -0.02
CA THR A 216 8.05 -2.79 0.77
C THR A 216 8.51 -1.57 1.55
N LEU A 217 8.48 -1.69 2.87
CA LEU A 217 8.92 -0.69 3.85
C LEU A 217 10.28 -1.08 4.42
N ILE A 218 11.22 -0.16 4.40
CA ILE A 218 12.44 -0.19 5.23
C ILE A 218 12.17 0.69 6.44
N SER A 219 12.03 0.09 7.61
CA SER A 219 11.82 0.86 8.85
C SER A 219 13.13 1.48 9.32
N THR A 220 13.07 2.74 9.76
CA THR A 220 14.17 3.33 10.53
C THR A 220 14.23 2.70 11.92
N PRO A 221 15.42 2.53 12.44
CA PRO A 221 15.67 2.06 13.80
C PRO A 221 14.97 2.90 14.85
#